data_53927341aeb7a3c4de48543c0ea4c797
#
_entry.id   53927341aeb7a3c4de48543c0ea4c797
#
_cell.length_a   1.000
_cell.length_b   1.000
_cell.length_c   1.000
_cell.angle_alpha   90.00
_cell.angle_beta   90.00
_cell.angle_gamma   90.00
#
_symmetry.space_group_name_H-M   'P 1'
#
loop_
_entity.id
_entity.type
_entity.pdbx_description
1 polymer ?
#
loop_
_entity_poly.entity_id
_entity_poly.type
_entity_poly.pdbx_seq_one_letter_code
_entity_poly.pdbx_strand_id
1 'polypeptide(L)'
;IEYYKERGEGLGKLMIKEYPTGTATVQTLRSHIEKLSLKGFIPHVLIIDYADIMRSSRQYDSMRHELKKVYEDLRNLAMEKSMPIWTASQSNRDSANADIVGLESMSESYGKAQVADVVISISRKPAEKSEGFGRLYIAKNRAGRDGIVFPVKLNTAMSRFSILENSEEMSLMDAKKKNEGDLKQLLQQKWKQVSKVEVQSKEEVKDTEGES
;
A
#
# COMPACT_ATOMS: atom_id res chain seq x y z
N ILE A 1 -11.29 13.75 -16.95
CA ILE A 1 -12.65 14.33 -16.90
C ILE A 1 -13.23 14.42 -18.31
N GLU A 2 -12.50 14.85 -19.34
CA GLU A 2 -12.98 14.91 -20.74
C GLU A 2 -13.37 13.54 -21.30
N TYR A 3 -12.56 12.51 -21.09
CA TYR A 3 -12.84 11.13 -21.51
C TYR A 3 -14.20 10.59 -21.02
N TYR A 4 -14.66 11.05 -19.84
CA TYR A 4 -15.95 10.65 -19.28
C TYR A 4 -17.12 11.53 -19.76
N LYS A 5 -16.86 12.74 -20.23
CA LYS A 5 -17.89 13.62 -20.82
C LYS A 5 -18.34 13.17 -22.19
N GLU A 6 -17.45 12.54 -22.96
CA GLU A 6 -17.75 12.07 -24.32
C GLU A 6 -18.58 10.77 -24.37
N ARG A 7 -18.63 9.98 -23.28
CA ARG A 7 -19.37 8.71 -23.20
C ARG A 7 -20.84 8.85 -22.78
N GLY A 8 -21.34 10.08 -22.57
CA GLY A 8 -22.74 10.50 -22.47
C GLY A 8 -23.65 9.67 -21.59
N GLU A 9 -24.50 8.86 -22.12
CA GLU A 9 -25.56 8.18 -21.39
C GLU A 9 -25.08 6.89 -20.67
N GLY A 10 -25.39 6.78 -19.35
CA GLY A 10 -25.09 5.59 -18.55
C GLY A 10 -23.95 5.73 -17.55
N LEU A 11 -23.20 6.84 -17.52
CA LEU A 11 -22.20 7.11 -16.52
C LEU A 11 -22.84 7.70 -15.25
N GLY A 12 -22.36 7.22 -14.08
CA GLY A 12 -22.75 7.77 -12.78
C GLY A 12 -22.34 9.24 -12.61
N LYS A 13 -22.90 9.89 -11.63
CA LYS A 13 -22.53 11.27 -11.25
C LYS A 13 -21.35 11.25 -10.29
N LEU A 14 -20.33 12.09 -10.52
CA LEU A 14 -19.19 12.29 -9.63
C LEU A 14 -19.28 13.67 -8.98
N MET A 15 -19.19 13.69 -7.64
CA MET A 15 -19.06 14.90 -6.85
C MET A 15 -17.70 14.88 -6.14
N ILE A 16 -16.89 15.93 -6.35
CA ILE A 16 -15.59 16.10 -5.70
C ILE A 16 -15.70 17.28 -4.74
N LYS A 17 -15.27 17.08 -3.49
CA LYS A 17 -15.19 18.11 -2.46
C LYS A 17 -13.84 18.06 -1.78
N GLU A 18 -13.15 19.17 -1.78
CA GLU A 18 -11.87 19.35 -1.10
C GLU A 18 -12.08 19.95 0.29
N TYR A 19 -11.27 19.48 1.24
CA TYR A 19 -11.16 20.01 2.60
C TYR A 19 -9.67 20.19 2.94
N PRO A 20 -9.28 21.29 3.60
CA PRO A 20 -7.92 21.44 4.11
C PRO A 20 -7.57 20.34 5.12
N THR A 21 -6.31 19.93 5.14
CA THR A 21 -5.80 18.91 6.06
C THR A 21 -6.19 19.21 7.52
N GLY A 22 -6.67 18.21 8.25
CA GLY A 22 -7.04 18.33 9.66
C GLY A 22 -8.30 19.14 9.94
N THR A 23 -9.08 19.55 8.94
CA THR A 23 -10.32 20.31 9.13
C THR A 23 -11.58 19.45 9.05
N ALA A 24 -11.57 18.40 8.24
CA ALA A 24 -12.72 17.52 8.06
C ALA A 24 -12.81 16.49 9.20
N THR A 25 -14.00 16.36 9.77
CA THR A 25 -14.40 15.27 10.66
C THR A 25 -15.41 14.37 9.95
N VAL A 26 -15.71 13.20 10.53
CA VAL A 26 -16.76 12.32 9.98
C VAL A 26 -18.14 13.01 10.05
N GLN A 27 -18.36 13.87 11.04
CA GLN A 27 -19.58 14.69 11.12
C GLN A 27 -19.67 15.71 9.98
N THR A 28 -18.53 16.28 9.55
CA THR A 28 -18.46 17.17 8.37
C THR A 28 -18.91 16.42 7.11
N LEU A 29 -18.43 15.18 6.93
CA LEU A 29 -18.82 14.34 5.79
C LEU A 29 -20.31 13.99 5.84
N ARG A 30 -20.83 13.60 7.03
CA ARG A 30 -22.26 13.31 7.22
C ARG A 30 -23.12 14.47 6.79
N SER A 31 -22.86 15.68 7.30
CA SER A 31 -23.60 16.89 6.98
C SER A 31 -23.49 17.25 5.48
N HIS A 32 -22.35 16.97 4.85
CA HIS A 32 -22.17 17.20 3.42
C HIS A 32 -23.04 16.23 2.60
N ILE A 33 -23.03 14.93 2.93
CA ILE A 33 -23.86 13.91 2.27
C ILE A 33 -25.34 14.25 2.39
N GLU A 34 -25.79 14.68 3.57
CA GLU A 34 -27.18 15.10 3.80
C GLU A 34 -27.55 16.29 2.91
N LYS A 35 -26.69 17.30 2.82
CA LYS A 35 -26.91 18.45 1.91
C LYS A 35 -26.97 18.05 0.46
N LEU A 36 -26.17 17.07 0.03
CA LEU A 36 -26.20 16.52 -1.32
C LEU A 36 -27.52 15.77 -1.58
N SER A 37 -27.96 14.96 -0.62
CA SER A 37 -29.23 14.21 -0.72
C SER A 37 -30.45 15.15 -0.86
N LEU A 38 -30.45 16.27 -0.14
CA LEU A 38 -31.50 17.31 -0.28
C LEU A 38 -31.51 17.94 -1.69
N LYS A 39 -30.37 17.90 -2.41
CA LYS A 39 -30.25 18.37 -3.79
C LYS A 39 -30.47 17.26 -4.83
N GLY A 40 -30.97 16.11 -4.41
CA GLY A 40 -31.23 14.97 -5.30
C GLY A 40 -29.99 14.16 -5.70
N PHE A 41 -28.85 14.36 -5.01
CA PHE A 41 -27.64 13.55 -5.22
C PHE A 41 -27.48 12.58 -4.06
N ILE A 42 -27.74 11.30 -4.29
CA ILE A 42 -27.56 10.22 -3.32
C ILE A 42 -26.30 9.44 -3.71
N PRO A 43 -25.20 9.53 -2.96
CA PRO A 43 -23.98 8.81 -3.29
C PRO A 43 -24.13 7.31 -3.01
N HIS A 44 -23.64 6.45 -3.90
CA HIS A 44 -23.57 5.01 -3.73
C HIS A 44 -22.22 4.53 -3.20
N VAL A 45 -21.20 5.36 -3.25
CA VAL A 45 -19.87 5.12 -2.71
C VAL A 45 -19.24 6.42 -2.26
N LEU A 46 -18.51 6.38 -1.15
CA LEU A 46 -17.68 7.48 -0.68
C LEU A 46 -16.19 7.07 -0.77
N ILE A 47 -15.39 7.90 -1.41
CA ILE A 47 -13.94 7.72 -1.48
C ILE A 47 -13.30 8.90 -0.74
N ILE A 48 -12.40 8.58 0.20
CA ILE A 48 -11.69 9.56 1.03
C ILE A 48 -10.20 9.44 0.75
N ASP A 49 -9.58 10.49 0.25
CA ASP A 49 -8.15 10.56 0.01
C ASP A 49 -7.52 11.58 0.97
N TYR A 50 -7.04 11.12 2.12
CA TYR A 50 -7.16 9.84 2.81
C TYR A 50 -7.56 10.06 4.28
N ALA A 51 -8.06 9.03 4.96
CA ALA A 51 -8.67 9.19 6.29
C ALA A 51 -7.67 9.54 7.41
N ASP A 52 -6.38 9.22 7.26
CA ASP A 52 -5.37 9.49 8.29
C ASP A 52 -5.11 10.99 8.51
N ILE A 53 -5.51 11.87 7.58
CA ILE A 53 -5.42 13.33 7.74
C ILE A 53 -6.71 13.97 8.23
N MET A 54 -7.74 13.18 8.48
CA MET A 54 -8.99 13.66 9.07
C MET A 54 -8.81 13.92 10.56
N ARG A 55 -9.65 14.79 11.09
CA ARG A 55 -9.69 15.09 12.52
C ARG A 55 -10.73 14.22 13.22
N SER A 56 -10.39 13.70 14.40
CA SER A 56 -11.35 13.05 15.27
C SER A 56 -12.38 14.06 15.81
N SER A 57 -13.60 13.62 16.04
CA SER A 57 -14.65 14.42 16.69
C SER A 57 -14.37 14.69 18.18
N ARG A 58 -13.46 13.93 18.79
CA ARG A 58 -13.00 14.07 20.18
C ARG A 58 -11.49 14.10 20.24
N GLN A 59 -10.93 14.82 21.19
CA GLN A 59 -9.51 14.79 21.50
C GLN A 59 -9.21 13.55 22.36
N TYR A 60 -8.09 12.91 22.07
CA TYR A 60 -7.53 11.79 22.81
C TYR A 60 -6.07 12.07 23.15
N ASP A 61 -5.56 11.46 24.20
CA ASP A 61 -4.15 11.62 24.61
C ASP A 61 -3.15 11.00 23.65
N SER A 62 -3.63 10.22 22.68
CA SER A 62 -2.80 9.52 21.70
C SER A 62 -3.41 9.63 20.30
N MET A 63 -2.59 10.03 19.33
CA MET A 63 -2.93 10.05 17.90
C MET A 63 -3.45 8.68 17.40
N ARG A 64 -2.92 7.59 17.96
CA ARG A 64 -3.37 6.24 17.64
C ARG A 64 -4.84 6.01 17.99
N HIS A 65 -5.29 6.51 19.13
CA HIS A 65 -6.69 6.42 19.55
C HIS A 65 -7.58 7.35 18.72
N GLU A 66 -7.10 8.53 18.39
CA GLU A 66 -7.83 9.46 17.50
C GLU A 66 -8.06 8.84 16.12
N LEU A 67 -7.03 8.27 15.50
CA LEU A 67 -7.14 7.60 14.21
C LEU A 67 -8.09 6.40 14.28
N LYS A 68 -7.96 5.54 15.29
CA LYS A 68 -8.90 4.43 15.49
C LYS A 68 -10.34 4.91 15.53
N LYS A 69 -10.60 6.00 16.27
CA LYS A 69 -11.93 6.59 16.37
C LYS A 69 -12.45 7.13 15.03
N VAL A 70 -11.61 7.76 14.23
CA VAL A 70 -11.98 8.22 12.88
C VAL A 70 -12.46 7.03 12.05
N TYR A 71 -11.73 5.91 12.04
CA TYR A 71 -12.10 4.72 11.28
C TYR A 71 -13.40 4.06 11.81
N GLU A 72 -13.59 4.01 13.13
CA GLU A 72 -14.85 3.54 13.73
C GLU A 72 -16.04 4.42 13.32
N ASP A 73 -15.86 5.73 13.34
CA ASP A 73 -16.91 6.68 12.95
C ASP A 73 -17.20 6.60 11.43
N LEU A 74 -16.18 6.38 10.59
CA LEU A 74 -16.39 6.13 9.16
C LEU A 74 -17.15 4.84 8.90
N ARG A 75 -16.85 3.77 9.65
CA ARG A 75 -17.61 2.52 9.56
C ARG A 75 -19.06 2.71 9.98
N ASN A 76 -19.31 3.46 11.05
CA ASN A 76 -20.67 3.78 11.49
C ASN A 76 -21.42 4.59 10.41
N LEU A 77 -20.76 5.56 9.77
CA LEU A 77 -21.31 6.33 8.67
C LEU A 77 -21.65 5.43 7.46
N ALA A 78 -20.78 4.46 7.13
CA ALA A 78 -21.03 3.51 6.05
C ALA A 78 -22.29 2.67 6.31
N MET A 79 -22.47 2.19 7.54
CA MET A 79 -23.65 1.44 7.96
C MET A 79 -24.91 2.32 7.96
N GLU A 80 -24.83 3.53 8.52
CA GLU A 80 -25.94 4.50 8.59
C GLU A 80 -26.49 4.87 7.21
N LYS A 81 -25.58 5.08 6.25
CA LYS A 81 -25.93 5.49 4.88
C LYS A 81 -26.06 4.29 3.92
N SER A 82 -25.88 3.05 4.39
CA SER A 82 -25.86 1.83 3.57
C SER A 82 -24.97 1.98 2.34
N MET A 83 -23.76 2.56 2.54
CA MET A 83 -22.87 2.98 1.48
C MET A 83 -21.43 2.54 1.79
N PRO A 84 -20.72 1.85 0.87
CA PRO A 84 -19.32 1.51 1.08
C PRO A 84 -18.45 2.76 1.12
N ILE A 85 -17.46 2.75 2.05
CA ILE A 85 -16.45 3.80 2.18
C ILE A 85 -15.09 3.21 1.86
N TRP A 86 -14.37 3.82 0.92
CA TRP A 86 -13.00 3.50 0.57
C TRP A 86 -12.07 4.60 1.05
N THR A 87 -10.94 4.20 1.61
CA THR A 87 -9.88 5.14 1.98
C THR A 87 -8.51 4.50 1.84
N ALA A 88 -7.48 5.33 1.75
CA ALA A 88 -6.09 4.90 1.80
C ALA A 88 -5.51 5.10 3.20
N SER A 89 -4.45 4.37 3.49
CA SER A 89 -3.59 4.54 4.66
C SER A 89 -2.15 4.24 4.28
N GLN A 90 -1.20 4.92 4.89
CA GLN A 90 0.22 4.70 4.63
C GLN A 90 0.74 3.52 5.48
N SER A 91 1.65 2.73 4.90
CA SER A 91 2.40 1.70 5.63
C SER A 91 3.64 2.28 6.30
N ASN A 92 4.22 1.54 7.25
CA ASN A 92 5.49 1.88 7.90
C ASN A 92 6.65 1.89 6.89
N ARG A 93 7.67 2.70 7.17
CA ARG A 93 8.90 2.74 6.35
C ARG A 93 9.64 1.42 6.35
N ASP A 94 9.59 0.66 7.44
CA ASP A 94 10.24 -0.64 7.59
C ASP A 94 9.70 -1.69 6.60
N SER A 95 8.47 -1.51 6.13
CA SER A 95 7.86 -2.38 5.11
C SER A 95 8.23 -2.03 3.67
N ALA A 96 9.05 -1.00 3.43
CA ALA A 96 9.41 -0.54 2.07
C ALA A 96 10.15 -1.62 1.24
N ASN A 97 10.83 -2.55 1.90
CA ASN A 97 11.54 -3.66 1.26
C ASN A 97 10.80 -5.01 1.40
N ALA A 98 9.62 -5.02 2.02
CA ALA A 98 8.83 -6.22 2.19
C ALA A 98 8.25 -6.69 0.85
N ASP A 99 8.23 -7.99 0.63
CA ASP A 99 7.55 -8.59 -0.53
C ASP A 99 6.03 -8.39 -0.43
N ILE A 100 5.51 -8.56 0.78
CA ILE A 100 4.10 -8.41 1.11
C ILE A 100 4.01 -7.50 2.33
N VAL A 101 3.11 -6.53 2.25
CA VAL A 101 2.81 -5.63 3.36
C VAL A 101 1.56 -6.15 4.06
N GLY A 102 1.75 -6.81 5.19
CA GLY A 102 0.66 -7.34 6.01
C GLY A 102 0.01 -6.30 6.91
N LEU A 103 -0.95 -6.75 7.73
CA LEU A 103 -1.67 -5.87 8.66
C LEU A 103 -0.77 -5.25 9.73
N GLU A 104 0.29 -5.96 10.12
CA GLU A 104 1.32 -5.53 11.09
C GLU A 104 2.13 -4.33 10.59
N SER A 105 2.23 -4.18 9.27
CA SER A 105 2.96 -3.09 8.62
C SER A 105 2.16 -1.79 8.51
N MET A 106 0.90 -1.77 8.96
CA MET A 106 0.10 -0.56 8.97
C MET A 106 0.64 0.39 10.05
N SER A 107 1.15 1.55 9.59
CA SER A 107 1.74 2.58 10.45
C SER A 107 0.80 2.93 11.60
N GLU A 108 1.39 2.95 12.80
CA GLU A 108 0.84 3.50 14.05
C GLU A 108 -0.48 2.93 14.57
N SER A 109 -1.26 2.18 13.79
CA SER A 109 -2.46 1.61 14.35
C SER A 109 -2.99 0.37 13.63
N TYR A 110 -2.60 -0.78 14.14
CA TYR A 110 -3.31 -2.04 13.92
C TYR A 110 -4.84 -1.90 14.15
N GLY A 111 -5.24 -0.92 14.98
CA GLY A 111 -6.64 -0.57 15.23
C GLY A 111 -7.43 -0.19 13.97
N LYS A 112 -6.81 0.43 12.96
CA LYS A 112 -7.45 0.74 11.67
C LYS A 112 -7.82 -0.55 10.92
N ALA A 113 -6.87 -1.48 10.84
CA ALA A 113 -7.07 -2.78 10.21
C ALA A 113 -8.15 -3.60 10.90
N GLN A 114 -8.28 -3.50 12.22
CA GLN A 114 -9.34 -4.18 12.97
C GLN A 114 -10.73 -3.69 12.58
N VAL A 115 -10.89 -2.40 12.35
CA VAL A 115 -12.17 -1.77 12.00
C VAL A 115 -12.59 -2.07 10.57
N ALA A 116 -11.66 -2.05 9.62
CA ALA A 116 -11.92 -2.28 8.20
C ALA A 116 -12.50 -3.68 7.93
N ASP A 117 -13.42 -3.78 6.98
CA ASP A 117 -13.97 -5.06 6.52
C ASP A 117 -13.07 -5.73 5.49
N VAL A 118 -12.43 -4.94 4.63
CA VAL A 118 -11.43 -5.37 3.64
C VAL A 118 -10.20 -4.50 3.76
N VAL A 119 -9.02 -5.11 3.72
CA VAL A 119 -7.72 -4.42 3.67
C VAL A 119 -6.94 -4.97 2.47
N ILE A 120 -6.59 -4.07 1.58
CA ILE A 120 -5.79 -4.38 0.40
C ILE A 120 -4.49 -3.59 0.51
N SER A 121 -3.36 -4.27 0.45
CA SER A 121 -2.07 -3.60 0.39
C SER A 121 -1.47 -3.66 -1.02
N ILE A 122 -0.75 -2.60 -1.37
CA ILE A 122 0.00 -2.51 -2.62
C ILE A 122 1.45 -2.31 -2.24
N SER A 123 2.31 -3.25 -2.62
CA SER A 123 3.73 -3.23 -2.33
C SER A 123 4.56 -3.25 -3.60
N ARG A 124 5.72 -2.58 -3.55
CA ARG A 124 6.66 -2.49 -4.65
C ARG A 124 8.05 -2.24 -4.12
N LYS A 125 8.99 -3.14 -4.37
CA LYS A 125 10.40 -2.96 -4.01
C LYS A 125 11.04 -1.83 -4.83
N PRO A 126 12.08 -1.17 -4.30
CA PRO A 126 12.80 -0.13 -5.05
C PRO A 126 13.29 -0.59 -6.42
N ALA A 127 13.81 -1.82 -6.53
CA ALA A 127 14.27 -2.39 -7.80
C ALA A 127 13.13 -2.59 -8.83
N GLU A 128 11.91 -2.84 -8.38
CA GLU A 128 10.75 -3.07 -9.23
C GLU A 128 10.10 -1.76 -9.72
N LYS A 129 10.47 -0.62 -9.09
CA LYS A 129 9.89 0.69 -9.44
C LYS A 129 10.17 1.11 -10.88
N SER A 130 11.39 0.88 -11.36
CA SER A 130 11.80 1.24 -12.73
C SER A 130 11.06 0.44 -13.80
N GLU A 131 10.68 -0.78 -13.47
CA GLU A 131 9.99 -1.71 -14.39
C GLU A 131 8.46 -1.63 -14.28
N GLY A 132 7.96 -0.95 -13.26
CA GLY A 132 6.53 -0.79 -13.03
C GLY A 132 5.84 -2.01 -12.45
N PHE A 133 6.58 -2.99 -11.89
CA PHE A 133 5.99 -4.16 -11.24
C PHE A 133 5.68 -3.92 -9.76
N GLY A 134 4.79 -4.72 -9.21
CA GLY A 134 4.41 -4.71 -7.80
C GLY A 134 3.49 -5.86 -7.46
N ARG A 135 2.93 -5.81 -6.25
CA ARG A 135 2.00 -6.83 -5.73
C ARG A 135 0.81 -6.15 -5.09
N LEU A 136 -0.36 -6.68 -5.35
CA LEU A 136 -1.57 -6.41 -4.60
C LEU A 136 -1.82 -7.62 -3.69
N TYR A 137 -2.00 -7.37 -2.41
CA TYR A 137 -2.24 -8.41 -1.42
C TYR A 137 -3.52 -8.12 -0.66
N ILE A 138 -4.42 -9.10 -0.60
CA ILE A 138 -5.63 -9.04 0.21
C ILE A 138 -5.25 -9.44 1.63
N ALA A 139 -4.92 -8.45 2.47
CA ALA A 139 -4.46 -8.67 3.84
C ALA A 139 -5.61 -9.02 4.80
N LYS A 140 -6.83 -8.63 4.47
CA LYS A 140 -8.05 -8.96 5.24
C LYS A 140 -9.25 -8.93 4.31
N ASN A 141 -10.13 -9.91 4.46
CA ASN A 141 -11.44 -9.91 3.84
C ASN A 141 -12.45 -10.60 4.76
N ARG A 142 -13.31 -9.81 5.39
CA ARG A 142 -14.27 -10.30 6.38
C ARG A 142 -15.38 -11.16 5.77
N ALA A 143 -15.68 -10.95 4.49
CA ALA A 143 -16.75 -11.63 3.76
C ALA A 143 -16.25 -12.76 2.85
N GLY A 144 -14.93 -12.98 2.74
CA GLY A 144 -14.38 -13.97 1.84
C GLY A 144 -12.94 -14.35 2.16
N ARG A 145 -12.21 -14.89 1.18
CA ARG A 145 -10.82 -15.29 1.34
C ARG A 145 -9.88 -14.11 1.43
N ASP A 146 -8.91 -14.18 2.29
CA ASP A 146 -7.75 -13.30 2.40
C ASP A 146 -6.45 -14.07 2.13
N GLY A 147 -5.30 -13.42 2.31
CA GLY A 147 -4.01 -14.04 2.06
C GLY A 147 -3.66 -14.20 0.57
N ILE A 148 -4.43 -13.60 -0.35
CA ILE A 148 -4.25 -13.74 -1.79
C ILE A 148 -3.34 -12.63 -2.31
N VAL A 149 -2.33 -13.01 -3.11
CA VAL A 149 -1.38 -12.09 -3.75
C VAL A 149 -1.64 -12.08 -5.26
N PHE A 150 -1.74 -10.89 -5.83
CA PHE A 150 -1.83 -10.67 -7.27
C PHE A 150 -0.61 -9.90 -7.76
N PRO A 151 0.12 -10.39 -8.76
CA PRO A 151 1.13 -9.59 -9.43
C PRO A 151 0.45 -8.46 -10.21
N VAL A 152 1.04 -7.26 -10.14
CA VAL A 152 0.46 -6.07 -10.77
C VAL A 152 1.49 -5.28 -11.55
N LYS A 153 1.02 -4.57 -12.57
CA LYS A 153 1.77 -3.57 -13.32
C LYS A 153 1.24 -2.17 -13.00
N LEU A 154 2.14 -1.29 -12.58
CA LEU A 154 1.84 0.09 -12.24
C LEU A 154 2.57 1.03 -13.20
N ASN A 155 1.82 1.76 -14.00
CA ASN A 155 2.36 2.86 -14.79
C ASN A 155 2.01 4.18 -14.09
N THR A 156 2.99 4.73 -13.36
CA THR A 156 2.79 5.96 -12.57
C THR A 156 2.63 7.21 -13.45
N ALA A 157 3.21 7.21 -14.65
CA ALA A 157 3.06 8.33 -15.59
C ALA A 157 1.63 8.46 -16.13
N MET A 158 0.93 7.34 -16.27
CA MET A 158 -0.45 7.29 -16.75
C MET A 158 -1.46 7.03 -15.63
N SER A 159 -1.03 6.97 -14.37
CA SER A 159 -1.84 6.54 -13.21
C SER A 159 -2.61 5.24 -13.48
N ARG A 160 -2.00 4.32 -14.23
CA ARG A 160 -2.61 3.05 -14.63
C ARG A 160 -2.13 1.91 -13.76
N PHE A 161 -3.10 1.16 -13.25
CA PHE A 161 -2.91 -0.05 -12.45
C PHE A 161 -3.57 -1.22 -13.18
N SER A 162 -2.86 -2.34 -13.33
CA SER A 162 -3.37 -3.55 -13.99
C SER A 162 -2.95 -4.79 -13.23
N ILE A 163 -3.86 -5.71 -13.00
CA ILE A 163 -3.56 -7.05 -12.50
C ILE A 163 -3.03 -7.88 -13.67
N LEU A 164 -1.93 -8.62 -13.45
CA LEU A 164 -1.34 -9.48 -14.46
C LEU A 164 -2.04 -10.83 -14.41
N GLU A 165 -2.74 -11.17 -15.48
CA GLU A 165 -3.49 -12.44 -15.61
C GLU A 165 -2.74 -13.46 -16.48
N ASN A 166 -1.75 -13.01 -17.26
CA ASN A 166 -1.04 -13.87 -18.22
C ASN A 166 0.15 -14.60 -17.60
N SER A 167 0.19 -15.92 -17.84
CA SER A 167 1.30 -16.79 -17.43
C SER A 167 2.67 -16.35 -17.95
N GLU A 168 2.74 -15.68 -19.09
CA GLU A 168 4.00 -15.16 -19.67
C GLU A 168 4.59 -13.99 -18.87
N GLU A 169 3.76 -13.02 -18.45
CA GLU A 169 4.22 -11.89 -17.62
C GLU A 169 4.56 -12.34 -16.19
N MET A 170 3.86 -13.34 -15.65
CA MET A 170 4.22 -14.02 -14.39
C MET A 170 5.54 -14.78 -14.51
N SER A 171 5.76 -15.48 -15.61
CA SER A 171 7.01 -16.23 -15.84
C SER A 171 8.22 -15.29 -15.95
N LEU A 172 8.06 -14.10 -16.50
CA LEU A 172 9.10 -13.07 -16.54
C LEU A 172 9.45 -12.52 -15.16
N MET A 173 8.47 -12.32 -14.28
CA MET A 173 8.73 -11.93 -12.89
C MET A 173 9.46 -13.04 -12.11
N ASP A 174 9.08 -14.29 -12.29
CA ASP A 174 9.71 -15.43 -11.63
C ASP A 174 11.11 -15.72 -12.19
N ALA A 175 11.30 -15.59 -13.49
CA ALA A 175 12.63 -15.69 -14.14
C ALA A 175 13.60 -14.61 -13.64
N LYS A 176 13.13 -13.36 -13.45
CA LYS A 176 13.94 -12.29 -12.88
C LYS A 176 14.30 -12.52 -11.43
N LYS A 177 13.36 -12.96 -10.60
CA LYS A 177 13.65 -13.34 -9.19
C LYS A 177 14.71 -14.43 -9.11
N LYS A 178 14.65 -15.41 -10.01
CA LYS A 178 15.64 -16.49 -10.09
C LYS A 178 17.01 -15.93 -10.47
N ASN A 179 17.09 -15.07 -11.49
CA ASN A 179 18.35 -14.43 -11.92
C ASN A 179 18.97 -13.52 -10.84
N GLU A 180 18.14 -12.77 -10.08
CA GLU A 180 18.64 -11.97 -8.96
C GLU A 180 19.13 -12.85 -7.80
N GLY A 181 18.47 -13.98 -7.54
CA GLY A 181 18.90 -14.97 -6.55
C GLY A 181 20.25 -15.59 -6.95
N ASP A 182 20.40 -16.01 -8.19
CA ASP A 182 21.61 -16.60 -8.75
C ASP A 182 22.77 -15.59 -8.75
N LEU A 183 22.51 -14.31 -9.10
CA LEU A 183 23.50 -13.25 -9.06
C LEU A 183 23.98 -12.94 -7.63
N LYS A 184 23.07 -12.91 -6.65
CA LYS A 184 23.43 -12.75 -5.23
C LYS A 184 24.29 -13.90 -4.73
N GLN A 185 23.98 -15.14 -5.08
CA GLN A 185 24.80 -16.30 -4.72
C GLN A 185 26.18 -16.24 -5.35
N LEU A 186 26.28 -15.87 -6.62
CA LEU A 186 27.55 -15.66 -7.33
C LEU A 186 28.39 -14.56 -6.69
N LEU A 187 27.80 -13.43 -6.34
CA LEU A 187 28.48 -12.36 -5.62
C LEU A 187 28.97 -12.82 -4.24
N GLN A 188 28.15 -13.52 -3.47
CA GLN A 188 28.57 -14.08 -2.18
C GLN A 188 29.70 -15.09 -2.31
N GLN A 189 29.70 -15.93 -3.32
CA GLN A 189 30.80 -16.87 -3.59
C GLN A 189 32.10 -16.13 -3.95
N LYS A 190 32.02 -15.11 -4.81
CA LYS A 190 33.18 -14.27 -5.15
C LYS A 190 33.75 -13.53 -3.92
N TRP A 191 32.90 -12.94 -3.09
CA TRP A 191 33.34 -12.30 -1.84
C TRP A 191 34.03 -13.28 -0.89
N LYS A 192 33.52 -14.50 -0.74
CA LYS A 192 34.18 -15.56 0.05
C LYS A 192 35.53 -15.99 -0.51
N GLN A 193 35.69 -15.97 -1.84
CA GLN A 193 36.99 -16.26 -2.46
C GLN A 193 38.00 -15.13 -2.25
N VAL A 194 37.60 -13.88 -2.44
CA VAL A 194 38.46 -12.71 -2.22
C VAL A 194 38.93 -12.62 -0.74
N SER A 195 38.02 -12.80 0.21
CA SER A 195 38.36 -12.77 1.64
C SER A 195 39.29 -13.92 2.06
N LYS A 196 39.22 -15.08 1.40
CA LYS A 196 40.20 -16.18 1.64
C LYS A 196 41.61 -15.86 1.14
N VAL A 197 41.69 -15.21 -0.04
CA VAL A 197 42.98 -14.80 -0.61
C VAL A 197 43.61 -13.68 0.21
N GLU A 198 42.86 -12.72 0.74
CA GLU A 198 43.37 -11.68 1.63
C GLU A 198 43.87 -12.23 2.99
N VAL A 199 43.26 -13.30 3.50
CA VAL A 199 43.70 -13.94 4.73
C VAL A 199 45.01 -14.71 4.49
N GLN A 200 45.11 -15.47 3.42
CA GLN A 200 46.35 -16.20 3.07
C GLN A 200 47.53 -15.28 2.78
N SER A 201 47.32 -14.18 2.06
CA SER A 201 48.40 -13.20 1.82
C SER A 201 48.87 -12.47 3.08
N LYS A 202 48.05 -12.35 4.13
CA LYS A 202 48.43 -11.80 5.42
C LYS A 202 49.16 -12.81 6.33
N GLU A 203 48.92 -14.10 6.17
CA GLU A 203 49.66 -15.16 6.85
C GLU A 203 51.04 -15.34 6.22
N GLU A 204 51.18 -15.36 4.91
CA GLU A 204 52.50 -15.46 4.24
C GLU A 204 53.43 -14.27 4.51
N VAL A 205 52.89 -13.07 4.73
CA VAL A 205 53.69 -11.88 5.09
C VAL A 205 54.18 -11.95 6.54
N LYS A 206 53.45 -12.61 7.45
CA LYS A 206 53.86 -12.77 8.85
C LYS A 206 54.95 -13.81 9.04
N ASP A 207 54.95 -14.86 8.22
CA ASP A 207 55.97 -15.92 8.29
C ASP A 207 57.31 -15.45 7.73
N THR A 208 57.33 -14.44 6.85
CA THR A 208 58.57 -13.86 6.32
C THR A 208 59.20 -12.78 7.17
N GLU A 209 58.47 -12.17 8.12
CA GLU A 209 59.01 -11.19 9.09
C GLU A 209 59.50 -11.82 10.42
N GLY A 210 59.29 -13.12 10.62
CA GLY A 210 59.68 -13.87 11.85
C GLY A 210 61.06 -14.54 11.78
N GLU A 211 61.78 -14.50 10.64
CA GLU A 211 63.11 -15.12 10.45
C GLU A 211 64.27 -14.10 10.26
N SER A 212 64.14 -12.90 10.86
CA SER A 212 65.26 -11.92 10.81
C SER A 212 65.70 -11.53 12.20
#